data_714ec48834ba5e2e59220a26f35dd847
#
_entry.id   714ec48834ba5e2e59220a26f35dd847
#
_cell.length_a   1.000
_cell.length_b   1.000
_cell.length_c   1.000
_cell.angle_alpha   90.00
_cell.angle_beta   90.00
_cell.angle_gamma   90.00
#
_symmetry.space_group_name_H-M   'P 1'
#
loop_
_entity.id
_entity.type
_entity.pdbx_description
1 polymer ?
#
loop_
_entity_poly.entity_id
_entity_poly.type
_entity_poly.pdbx_seq_one_letter_code
_entity_poly.pdbx_strand_id
1 'polypeptide(L)' 'MAKMISLYPACDACPKVEIDAHEVHIGEEGNLVKLTPAEWNILVQAIKAGELTEL' A
#
# COMPACT_ATOMS: atom_id res chain seq x y z
N MET A 1 -11.80 9.47 -0.88
CA MET A 1 -11.11 9.72 -2.15
C MET A 1 -10.10 8.61 -2.40
N ALA A 2 -10.19 7.94 -3.54
CA ALA A 2 -9.29 6.85 -3.85
C ALA A 2 -7.97 7.36 -4.41
N LYS A 3 -6.89 6.68 -4.07
CA LYS A 3 -5.56 7.01 -4.55
C LYS A 3 -4.83 5.72 -4.89
N MET A 4 -4.08 5.71 -5.96
CA MET A 4 -3.37 4.52 -6.39
C MET A 4 -1.94 4.87 -6.76
N ILE A 5 -1.00 4.08 -6.27
CA ILE A 5 0.42 4.24 -6.56
C ILE A 5 0.95 2.90 -7.05
N SER A 6 1.54 2.89 -8.23
CA SER A 6 2.17 1.69 -8.76
C SER A 6 3.53 1.51 -8.11
N LEU A 7 3.83 0.30 -7.68
CA LEU A 7 5.12 -0.02 -7.10
C LEU A 7 6.13 -0.45 -8.16
N TYR A 8 5.68 -0.63 -9.38
CA TYR A 8 6.55 -0.97 -10.50
C TYR A 8 6.04 -0.27 -11.75
N PRO A 9 6.59 0.91 -12.08
CA PRO A 9 6.03 1.76 -13.13
C PRO A 9 6.07 1.20 -14.55
N ALA A 10 6.82 0.14 -14.79
CA ALA A 10 6.93 -0.44 -16.13
C ALA A 10 5.90 -1.54 -16.41
N CYS A 11 4.92 -1.72 -15.52
CA CYS A 11 4.03 -2.86 -15.62
C CYS A 11 2.61 -2.48 -15.18
N ASP A 12 1.61 -2.84 -15.99
CA ASP A 12 0.22 -2.52 -15.69
C ASP A 12 -0.41 -3.46 -14.65
N ALA A 13 0.09 -4.68 -14.57
CA ALA A 13 -0.46 -5.71 -13.68
C ALA A 13 0.42 -5.97 -12.46
N CYS A 14 1.36 -5.09 -12.19
CA CYS A 14 2.31 -5.27 -11.10
C CYS A 14 1.77 -4.74 -9.79
N PRO A 15 2.42 -5.07 -8.65
CA PRO A 15 1.97 -4.64 -7.34
C PRO A 15 1.74 -3.14 -7.25
N LYS A 16 0.70 -2.77 -6.57
CA LYS A 16 0.34 -1.37 -6.40
C LYS A 16 -0.25 -1.16 -5.01
N VAL A 17 -0.28 0.08 -4.58
CA VAL A 17 -0.98 0.47 -3.37
C VAL A 17 -2.22 1.25 -3.79
N GLU A 18 -3.38 0.78 -3.37
CA GLU A 18 -4.65 1.41 -3.69
C GLU A 18 -5.33 1.82 -2.39
N ILE A 19 -5.53 3.11 -2.22
CA ILE A 19 -6.09 3.66 -0.98
C ILE A 19 -7.51 4.11 -1.22
N ASP A 20 -8.43 3.55 -0.44
CA ASP A 20 -9.84 3.89 -0.45
C ASP A 20 -10.21 4.47 0.92
N ALA A 21 -11.40 5.07 1.03
CA ALA A 21 -11.89 5.61 2.30
C ALA A 21 -12.10 4.53 3.37
N HIS A 22 -12.31 3.29 2.97
CA HIS A 22 -12.67 2.20 3.88
C HIS A 22 -11.59 1.15 4.03
N GLU A 23 -10.66 1.05 3.07
CA GLU A 23 -9.62 0.03 3.14
C GLU A 23 -8.45 0.38 2.22
N VAL A 24 -7.33 -0.31 2.43
CA VAL A 24 -6.15 -0.16 1.59
C VAL A 24 -5.81 -1.53 1.03
N HIS A 25 -5.54 -1.60 -0.26
CA HIS A 25 -5.12 -2.82 -0.94
C HIS A 25 -3.69 -2.67 -1.39
N ILE A 26 -2.86 -3.65 -1.07
CA ILE A 26 -1.45 -3.67 -1.49
C ILE A 26 -1.18 -4.97 -2.21
N GLY A 27 -0.64 -4.89 -3.41
CA GLY A 27 -0.28 -6.06 -4.18
C GLY A 27 -0.98 -6.11 -5.52
N GLU A 28 -1.15 -7.31 -6.04
CA GLU A 28 -1.77 -7.54 -7.33
C GLU A 28 -2.75 -8.69 -7.23
N GLU A 29 -3.54 -8.89 -8.29
CA GLU A 29 -4.50 -9.97 -8.32
C GLU A 29 -3.81 -11.30 -8.04
N GLY A 30 -4.35 -12.08 -7.12
CA GLY A 30 -3.75 -13.34 -6.70
C GLY A 30 -2.73 -13.20 -5.58
N ASN A 31 -2.30 -11.98 -5.27
CA ASN A 31 -1.34 -11.72 -4.20
C ASN A 31 -1.63 -10.35 -3.61
N LEU A 32 -2.79 -10.22 -3.01
CA LEU A 32 -3.31 -8.95 -2.53
C LEU A 32 -3.47 -8.96 -1.02
N VAL A 33 -2.96 -7.94 -0.35
CA VAL A 33 -3.14 -7.72 1.07
C VAL A 33 -4.15 -6.58 1.26
N LYS A 34 -5.11 -6.77 2.15
CA LYS A 34 -6.09 -5.75 2.51
C LYS A 34 -5.82 -5.27 3.92
N LEU A 35 -5.77 -3.96 4.10
CA LEU A 35 -5.55 -3.35 5.40
C LEU A 35 -6.71 -2.42 5.73
N THR A 36 -7.06 -2.34 7.01
CA THR A 36 -7.98 -1.31 7.48
C THR A 36 -7.25 0.03 7.52
N PRO A 37 -7.97 1.16 7.54
CA PRO A 37 -7.31 2.46 7.68
C PRO A 37 -6.43 2.55 8.92
N ALA A 38 -6.83 1.93 10.02
CA ALA A 38 -6.02 1.93 11.24
C ALA A 38 -4.70 1.19 11.04
N GLU A 39 -4.75 0.04 10.40
CA GLU A 39 -3.56 -0.74 10.10
C GLU A 39 -2.64 0.00 9.13
N TRP A 40 -3.21 0.64 8.12
CA TRP A 40 -2.47 1.45 7.20
C TRP A 40 -1.73 2.59 7.90
N ASN A 41 -2.42 3.27 8.82
CA ASN A 41 -1.82 4.37 9.56
C ASN A 41 -0.66 3.91 10.44
N ILE A 42 -0.74 2.72 11.00
CA ILE A 42 0.36 2.15 11.78
C ILE A 42 1.57 1.92 10.89
N LEU A 43 1.35 1.40 9.68
CA LEU A 43 2.42 1.20 8.71
C LEU A 43 3.08 2.52 8.33
N VAL A 44 2.27 3.54 8.06
CA VAL A 44 2.79 4.86 7.71
C VAL A 44 3.63 5.43 8.85
N GLN A 45 3.20 5.25 10.09
CA GLN A 45 3.95 5.73 11.24
C GLN A 45 5.26 4.99 11.44
N ALA A 46 5.29 3.69 11.16
CA ALA A 46 6.52 2.91 11.22
C ALA A 46 7.55 3.41 10.20
N ILE A 47 7.08 3.79 9.01
CA ILE A 47 7.96 4.36 7.99
C ILE A 47 8.49 5.72 8.43
N LYS A 48 7.63 6.57 8.97
CA LYS A 48 8.04 7.90 9.45
C LYS A 48 9.01 7.81 10.62
N ALA A 49 8.85 6.81 11.46
CA ALA A 49 9.71 6.61 12.63
C ALA A 49 11.06 5.98 12.28
N GLY A 50 11.24 5.56 11.04
CA GLY A 50 12.49 4.93 10.62
C GLY A 50 12.59 3.45 10.94
N GLU A 51 11.50 2.84 11.37
CA GLU A 51 11.49 1.39 11.65
C GLU A 51 11.45 0.57 10.37
N LEU A 52 10.84 1.13 9.31
CA LEU A 52 10.81 0.54 7.99
C LEU A 52 11.47 1.49 7.02
N THR A 53 12.54 1.05 6.39
CA THR A 53 13.31 1.88 5.47
C THR A 53 13.58 1.12 4.18
N GLU A 54 14.19 1.82 3.24
CA GLU A 54 14.62 1.17 1.99
C GLU A 54 15.65 0.09 2.27
N LEU A 55 15.64 -0.90 1.42
CA LEU A 55 16.59 -2.01 1.52
C LEU A 55 17.88 -1.74 0.75
#